data_0a75ad00af5385ba33507b8898b146bf
#
_entry.id   0a75ad00af5385ba33507b8898b146bf
#
_cell.length_a   1.000
_cell.length_b   1.000
_cell.length_c   1.000
_cell.angle_alpha   90.00
_cell.angle_beta   90.00
_cell.angle_gamma   90.00
#
_symmetry.space_group_name_H-M   'P 1'
#
loop_
_entity.id
_entity.type
_entity.pdbx_description
1 polymer ?
#
loop_
_entity_poly.entity_id
_entity_poly.type
_entity_poly.pdbx_seq_one_letter_code
_entity_poly.pdbx_strand_id
1 'polypeptide(L)'
;MHGLTDMERGIFMAKKYILALDQGTTSSRAIIFNKKGEIVAKAQNEFTQHYPENGWVEHDPMEILFSQISAILTVLRKEAVDPKEIAAIGITNQRETTVVWEKETGRPIYNAIVWQCRRTADLCEELKAQGLNDYVKSTTGLLIDAYFSGTKIKWILDHVEGAREQAERGELLFGTIDSWLIWNLTNGKVHVTDYSNACRTMLFDIDKPVSYTHL
;
A
#
# COMPACT_ATOMS: atom_id res chain seq x y z
N MET A 1 -34.73 -33.08 28.14
CA MET A 1 -33.64 -32.08 28.12
C MET A 1 -32.56 -32.65 27.26
N HIS A 2 -32.55 -32.30 25.97
CA HIS A 2 -31.48 -32.72 25.06
C HIS A 2 -30.35 -31.73 25.20
N GLY A 3 -29.21 -32.21 25.73
CA GLY A 3 -27.99 -31.47 25.76
C GLY A 3 -27.48 -31.19 24.34
N LEU A 4 -27.27 -29.92 23.99
CA LEU A 4 -26.62 -29.52 22.76
C LEU A 4 -25.22 -30.17 22.72
N THR A 5 -24.94 -30.87 21.63
CA THR A 5 -23.66 -31.51 21.38
C THR A 5 -22.53 -30.46 21.25
N ASP A 6 -21.30 -30.81 21.60
CA ASP A 6 -20.11 -29.93 21.53
C ASP A 6 -19.82 -29.36 20.12
N MET A 7 -20.47 -29.87 19.07
CA MET A 7 -20.46 -29.34 17.69
C MET A 7 -21.25 -28.04 17.52
N GLU A 8 -22.22 -27.74 18.39
CA GLU A 8 -23.04 -26.52 18.34
C GLU A 8 -22.50 -25.38 19.20
N ARG A 9 -21.54 -25.66 20.09
CA ARG A 9 -20.71 -24.64 20.71
C ARG A 9 -19.57 -24.33 19.76
N GLY A 10 -19.84 -23.50 18.75
CA GLY A 10 -18.75 -22.90 17.97
C GLY A 10 -17.74 -22.36 18.96
N ILE A 11 -16.56 -23.00 19.04
CA ILE A 11 -15.46 -22.52 19.90
C ILE A 11 -15.11 -21.14 19.37
N PHE A 12 -15.70 -20.08 19.95
CA PHE A 12 -15.27 -18.71 19.76
C PHE A 12 -13.85 -18.63 20.34
N MET A 13 -12.86 -18.91 19.50
CA MET A 13 -11.48 -18.72 19.91
C MET A 13 -11.29 -17.26 20.34
N ALA A 14 -10.90 -17.07 21.59
CA ALA A 14 -10.70 -15.73 22.13
C ALA A 14 -9.64 -14.98 21.31
N LYS A 15 -9.98 -13.82 20.79
CA LYS A 15 -9.03 -12.93 20.13
C LYS A 15 -7.95 -12.50 21.11
N LYS A 16 -6.69 -12.87 20.86
CA LYS A 16 -5.57 -12.71 21.79
C LYS A 16 -4.51 -11.73 21.30
N TYR A 17 -4.41 -11.57 19.96
CA TYR A 17 -3.27 -10.91 19.34
C TYR A 17 -3.69 -9.84 18.34
N ILE A 18 -2.78 -8.90 18.12
CA ILE A 18 -2.80 -7.95 17.00
C ILE A 18 -1.57 -8.27 16.13
N LEU A 19 -1.77 -8.33 14.82
CA LEU A 19 -0.71 -8.44 13.83
C LEU A 19 -0.41 -7.06 13.26
N ALA A 20 0.80 -6.57 13.45
CA ALA A 20 1.28 -5.33 12.83
C ALA A 20 2.17 -5.66 11.63
N LEU A 21 1.87 -5.05 10.49
CA LEU A 21 2.64 -5.12 9.25
C LEU A 21 3.36 -3.79 9.04
N ASP A 22 4.69 -3.84 8.94
CA ASP A 22 5.54 -2.68 8.70
C ASP A 22 6.28 -2.90 7.37
N GLN A 23 5.71 -2.33 6.30
CA GLN A 23 6.27 -2.42 4.97
C GLN A 23 7.19 -1.21 4.73
N GLY A 24 8.48 -1.36 5.04
CA GLY A 24 9.49 -0.32 4.85
C GLY A 24 10.04 -0.24 3.43
N THR A 25 10.98 0.69 3.21
CA THR A 25 11.58 0.90 1.88
C THR A 25 12.45 -0.27 1.43
N THR A 26 13.10 -0.97 2.35
CA THR A 26 14.05 -2.05 2.01
C THR A 26 13.62 -3.42 2.49
N SER A 27 12.58 -3.50 3.32
CA SER A 27 12.15 -4.76 3.92
C SER A 27 10.71 -4.70 4.39
N SER A 28 10.07 -5.86 4.46
CA SER A 28 8.74 -6.07 5.02
C SER A 28 8.85 -6.79 6.36
N ARG A 29 8.15 -6.29 7.38
CA ARG A 29 8.17 -6.83 8.73
C ARG A 29 6.77 -7.21 9.18
N ALA A 30 6.67 -8.29 9.97
CA ALA A 30 5.46 -8.67 10.70
C ALA A 30 5.78 -8.81 12.18
N ILE A 31 4.90 -8.29 13.04
CA ILE A 31 5.05 -8.34 14.50
C ILE A 31 3.71 -8.74 15.10
N ILE A 32 3.74 -9.73 16.00
CA ILE A 32 2.57 -10.12 16.80
C ILE A 32 2.68 -9.49 18.19
N PHE A 33 1.63 -8.78 18.59
CA PHE A 33 1.48 -8.21 19.93
C PHE A 33 0.38 -8.95 20.71
N ASN A 34 0.61 -9.18 22.00
CA ASN A 34 -0.44 -9.65 22.92
C ASN A 34 -1.30 -8.48 23.44
N LYS A 35 -2.29 -8.80 24.27
CA LYS A 35 -3.21 -7.80 24.88
C LYS A 35 -2.53 -6.77 25.78
N LYS A 36 -1.30 -7.03 26.24
CA LYS A 36 -0.51 -6.11 27.06
C LYS A 36 0.38 -5.18 26.21
N GLY A 37 0.40 -5.36 24.88
CA GLY A 37 1.29 -4.63 23.98
C GLY A 37 2.72 -5.20 23.94
N GLU A 38 2.95 -6.39 24.50
CA GLU A 38 4.24 -7.07 24.46
C GLU A 38 4.41 -7.79 23.11
N ILE A 39 5.62 -7.73 22.55
CA ILE A 39 5.97 -8.45 21.32
C ILE A 39 6.06 -9.94 21.61
N VAL A 40 5.24 -10.74 20.95
CA VAL A 40 5.22 -12.19 20.99
C VAL A 40 6.20 -12.77 19.96
N ALA A 41 6.10 -12.30 18.72
CA ALA A 41 6.98 -12.72 17.64
C ALA A 41 7.24 -11.57 16.67
N LYS A 42 8.39 -11.63 15.98
CA LYS A 42 8.71 -10.74 14.85
C LYS A 42 9.48 -11.50 13.78
N ALA A 43 9.25 -11.12 12.52
CA ALA A 43 10.02 -11.54 11.35
C ALA A 43 10.17 -10.38 10.37
N GLN A 44 11.23 -10.41 9.58
CA GLN A 44 11.55 -9.40 8.58
C GLN A 44 12.19 -10.09 7.38
N ASN A 45 11.81 -9.65 6.17
CA ASN A 45 12.40 -10.08 4.91
C ASN A 45 12.76 -8.86 4.08
N GLU A 46 13.92 -8.86 3.51
CA GLU A 46 14.35 -7.86 2.52
C GLU A 46 13.78 -8.21 1.14
N PHE A 47 13.74 -7.22 0.25
CA PHE A 47 13.37 -7.38 -1.15
C PHE A 47 14.27 -6.51 -2.04
N THR A 48 14.28 -6.83 -3.35
CA THR A 48 15.20 -6.21 -4.30
C THR A 48 14.88 -4.73 -4.53
N GLN A 49 15.95 -3.93 -4.55
CA GLN A 49 15.89 -2.52 -4.96
C GLN A 49 16.37 -2.43 -6.41
N HIS A 50 15.55 -1.86 -7.30
CA HIS A 50 15.90 -1.69 -8.72
C HIS A 50 16.25 -0.23 -9.00
N TYR A 51 17.37 -0.02 -9.72
CA TYR A 51 17.87 1.29 -10.12
C TYR A 51 18.07 1.30 -11.65
N PRO A 52 16.97 1.37 -12.46
CA PRO A 52 17.06 1.22 -13.93
C PRO A 52 17.89 2.31 -14.59
N GLU A 53 17.80 3.55 -14.06
CA GLU A 53 18.54 4.72 -14.56
C GLU A 53 19.01 5.60 -13.39
N ASN A 54 19.84 6.58 -13.71
CA ASN A 54 20.34 7.50 -12.68
C ASN A 54 19.17 8.30 -12.04
N GLY A 55 19.06 8.22 -10.73
CA GLY A 55 17.97 8.84 -9.96
C GLY A 55 16.63 8.10 -10.03
N TRP A 56 16.54 6.95 -10.72
CA TRP A 56 15.35 6.12 -10.73
C TRP A 56 15.43 5.05 -9.65
N VAL A 57 14.32 4.84 -8.96
CA VAL A 57 14.20 3.81 -7.92
C VAL A 57 12.85 3.11 -8.07
N GLU A 58 12.90 1.79 -8.17
CA GLU A 58 11.72 0.93 -8.35
C GLU A 58 11.76 -0.28 -7.43
N HIS A 59 10.59 -0.79 -7.10
CA HIS A 59 10.41 -2.09 -6.47
C HIS A 59 9.45 -2.95 -7.30
N ASP A 60 9.65 -4.26 -7.30
CA ASP A 60 8.63 -5.19 -7.80
C ASP A 60 7.48 -5.27 -6.76
N PRO A 61 6.23 -4.88 -7.12
CA PRO A 61 5.10 -4.96 -6.20
C PRO A 61 4.81 -6.37 -5.72
N MET A 62 5.15 -7.38 -6.52
CA MET A 62 4.97 -8.78 -6.15
C MET A 62 6.03 -9.24 -5.13
N GLU A 63 7.28 -8.79 -5.26
CA GLU A 63 8.30 -9.04 -4.22
C GLU A 63 7.90 -8.40 -2.88
N ILE A 64 7.38 -7.16 -2.89
CA ILE A 64 6.83 -6.51 -1.70
C ILE A 64 5.74 -7.39 -1.08
N LEU A 65 4.77 -7.83 -1.86
CA LEU A 65 3.66 -8.67 -1.39
C LEU A 65 4.17 -10.00 -0.81
N PHE A 66 5.03 -10.70 -1.53
CA PHE A 66 5.53 -12.00 -1.10
C PHE A 66 6.44 -11.89 0.14
N SER A 67 7.28 -10.86 0.22
CA SER A 67 8.11 -10.63 1.41
C SER A 67 7.25 -10.37 2.65
N GLN A 68 6.14 -9.62 2.50
CA GLN A 68 5.19 -9.35 3.59
C GLN A 68 4.42 -10.62 4.00
N ILE A 69 3.91 -11.41 3.04
CA ILE A 69 3.24 -12.68 3.31
C ILE A 69 4.20 -13.66 4.00
N SER A 70 5.43 -13.76 3.53
CA SER A 70 6.46 -14.61 4.14
C SER A 70 6.75 -14.20 5.60
N ALA A 71 6.83 -12.90 5.89
CA ALA A 71 6.99 -12.40 7.27
C ALA A 71 5.78 -12.77 8.14
N ILE A 72 4.54 -12.63 7.63
CA ILE A 72 3.31 -13.04 8.33
C ILE A 72 3.34 -14.54 8.66
N LEU A 73 3.60 -15.39 7.69
CA LEU A 73 3.64 -16.84 7.88
C LEU A 73 4.73 -17.24 8.87
N THR A 74 5.88 -16.56 8.85
CA THR A 74 6.99 -16.84 9.76
C THR A 74 6.62 -16.54 11.20
N VAL A 75 5.99 -15.38 11.50
CA VAL A 75 5.60 -15.06 12.88
C VAL A 75 4.50 -15.96 13.42
N LEU A 76 3.52 -16.34 12.57
CA LEU A 76 2.45 -17.25 12.95
C LEU A 76 2.99 -18.65 13.32
N ARG A 77 3.93 -19.16 12.51
CA ARG A 77 4.55 -20.49 12.73
C ARG A 77 5.46 -20.50 13.95
N LYS A 78 6.25 -19.44 14.16
CA LYS A 78 7.25 -19.37 15.23
C LYS A 78 6.67 -19.58 16.62
N GLU A 79 5.48 -19.07 16.89
CA GLU A 79 4.79 -19.16 18.16
C GLU A 79 3.51 -20.01 18.08
N ALA A 80 3.34 -20.78 17.00
CA ALA A 80 2.17 -21.63 16.77
C ALA A 80 0.83 -20.87 16.97
N VAL A 81 0.78 -19.59 16.55
CA VAL A 81 -0.41 -18.75 16.67
C VAL A 81 -1.44 -19.15 15.60
N ASP A 82 -2.65 -19.50 16.03
CA ASP A 82 -3.76 -19.71 15.09
C ASP A 82 -4.21 -18.34 14.53
N PRO A 83 -4.30 -18.17 13.20
CA PRO A 83 -4.81 -16.95 12.59
C PRO A 83 -6.17 -16.51 13.15
N LYS A 84 -7.01 -17.43 13.61
CA LYS A 84 -8.28 -17.13 14.26
C LYS A 84 -8.15 -16.39 15.59
N GLU A 85 -6.98 -16.43 16.22
CA GLU A 85 -6.69 -15.69 17.45
C GLU A 85 -6.27 -14.23 17.18
N ILE A 86 -6.01 -13.85 15.91
CA ILE A 86 -5.73 -12.47 15.51
C ILE A 86 -7.01 -11.66 15.55
N ALA A 87 -7.01 -10.58 16.32
CA ALA A 87 -8.16 -9.68 16.47
C ALA A 87 -8.23 -8.67 15.32
N ALA A 88 -7.07 -8.14 14.91
CA ALA A 88 -6.95 -7.13 13.88
C ALA A 88 -5.55 -7.17 13.25
N ILE A 89 -5.46 -6.60 12.04
CA ILE A 89 -4.20 -6.34 11.34
C ILE A 89 -4.07 -4.83 11.21
N GLY A 90 -2.95 -4.28 11.70
CA GLY A 90 -2.56 -2.89 11.44
C GLY A 90 -1.46 -2.85 10.38
N ILE A 91 -1.53 -1.90 9.46
CA ILE A 91 -0.55 -1.74 8.38
C ILE A 91 0.07 -0.36 8.47
N THR A 92 1.41 -0.31 8.45
CA THR A 92 2.18 0.89 8.14
C THR A 92 3.10 0.59 6.96
N ASN A 93 3.46 1.61 6.19
CA ASN A 93 4.16 1.40 4.93
C ASN A 93 5.11 2.55 4.57
N GLN A 94 6.00 2.30 3.62
CA GLN A 94 6.68 3.35 2.89
C GLN A 94 5.63 4.18 2.14
N ARG A 95 5.44 5.44 2.55
CA ARG A 95 4.44 6.32 1.93
C ARG A 95 4.89 6.76 0.54
N GLU A 96 3.99 7.35 -0.25
CA GLU A 96 4.20 7.94 -1.58
C GLU A 96 4.63 6.95 -2.67
N THR A 97 5.18 5.79 -2.33
CA THR A 97 5.50 4.74 -3.30
C THR A 97 4.22 4.28 -3.99
N THR A 98 4.24 4.30 -5.31
CA THR A 98 3.04 4.22 -6.16
C THR A 98 2.99 2.91 -6.91
N VAL A 99 1.88 2.19 -6.82
CA VAL A 99 1.56 1.00 -7.59
C VAL A 99 0.32 1.26 -8.43
N VAL A 100 0.32 0.81 -9.70
CA VAL A 100 -0.85 0.78 -10.58
C VAL A 100 -1.04 -0.67 -11.04
N TRP A 101 -2.28 -1.16 -10.97
CA TRP A 101 -2.58 -2.56 -11.31
C TRP A 101 -3.94 -2.70 -12.00
N GLU A 102 -4.10 -3.77 -12.75
CA GLU A 102 -5.36 -4.15 -13.38
C GLU A 102 -6.39 -4.55 -12.33
N LYS A 103 -7.58 -3.96 -12.38
CA LYS A 103 -8.66 -4.23 -11.44
C LYS A 103 -9.17 -5.67 -11.49
N GLU A 104 -9.23 -6.26 -12.67
CA GLU A 104 -9.74 -7.61 -12.86
C GLU A 104 -8.77 -8.68 -12.40
N THR A 105 -7.50 -8.54 -12.75
CA THR A 105 -6.47 -9.57 -12.53
C THR A 105 -5.65 -9.35 -11.26
N GLY A 106 -5.62 -8.11 -10.74
CA GLY A 106 -4.71 -7.70 -9.66
C GLY A 106 -3.24 -7.60 -10.12
N ARG A 107 -2.96 -7.67 -11.42
CA ARG A 107 -1.62 -7.65 -11.95
C ARG A 107 -1.07 -6.22 -12.04
N PRO A 108 0.09 -5.92 -11.44
CA PRO A 108 0.76 -4.63 -11.63
C PRO A 108 1.11 -4.41 -13.11
N ILE A 109 0.84 -3.22 -13.64
CA ILE A 109 1.18 -2.87 -15.03
C ILE A 109 2.61 -2.33 -15.16
N TYR A 110 3.22 -1.94 -14.04
CA TYR A 110 4.59 -1.44 -13.95
C TYR A 110 5.15 -1.71 -12.55
N ASN A 111 6.48 -1.61 -12.39
CA ASN A 111 7.11 -1.63 -11.07
C ASN A 111 6.59 -0.47 -10.20
N ALA A 112 6.57 -0.66 -8.88
CA ALA A 112 6.27 0.39 -7.94
C ALA A 112 7.32 1.50 -8.05
N ILE A 113 6.90 2.74 -8.35
CA ILE A 113 7.81 3.89 -8.39
C ILE A 113 7.97 4.41 -6.96
N VAL A 114 9.20 4.30 -6.44
CA VAL A 114 9.53 4.58 -5.04
C VAL A 114 9.52 6.08 -4.76
N TRP A 115 9.24 6.46 -3.51
CA TRP A 115 9.24 7.85 -3.06
C TRP A 115 10.57 8.60 -3.33
N GLN A 116 11.70 7.88 -3.36
CA GLN A 116 13.04 8.43 -3.65
C GLN A 116 13.26 8.72 -5.14
N CYS A 117 12.42 8.17 -6.03
CA CYS A 117 12.61 8.26 -7.47
C CYS A 117 12.44 9.69 -7.99
N ARG A 118 13.39 10.15 -8.81
CA ARG A 118 13.41 11.51 -9.37
C ARG A 118 12.98 11.61 -10.83
N ARG A 119 12.47 10.52 -11.45
CA ARG A 119 12.10 10.48 -12.88
C ARG A 119 11.06 11.52 -13.30
N THR A 120 10.25 11.99 -12.36
CA THR A 120 9.20 12.98 -12.63
C THR A 120 9.61 14.41 -12.26
N ALA A 121 10.91 14.66 -12.03
CA ALA A 121 11.40 15.99 -11.66
C ALA A 121 11.08 17.05 -12.74
N ASP A 122 11.30 16.73 -14.02
CA ASP A 122 11.02 17.65 -15.13
C ASP A 122 9.53 17.96 -15.23
N LEU A 123 8.66 16.97 -15.07
CA LEU A 123 7.22 17.17 -14.99
C LEU A 123 6.83 18.11 -13.83
N CYS A 124 7.50 18.00 -12.70
CA CYS A 124 7.26 18.92 -11.58
C CYS A 124 7.63 20.37 -11.94
N GLU A 125 8.74 20.59 -12.65
CA GLU A 125 9.11 21.93 -13.12
C GLU A 125 8.11 22.47 -14.15
N GLU A 126 7.61 21.64 -15.06
CA GLU A 126 6.55 22.03 -15.99
C GLU A 126 5.26 22.48 -15.27
N LEU A 127 4.81 21.72 -14.25
CA LEU A 127 3.64 22.08 -13.46
C LEU A 127 3.84 23.39 -12.67
N LYS A 128 5.05 23.61 -12.13
CA LYS A 128 5.41 24.89 -11.48
C LYS A 128 5.39 26.06 -12.46
N ALA A 129 5.93 25.87 -13.67
CA ALA A 129 5.93 26.88 -14.72
C ALA A 129 4.51 27.24 -15.20
N GLN A 130 3.55 26.32 -15.10
CA GLN A 130 2.12 26.56 -15.35
C GLN A 130 1.44 27.34 -14.21
N GLY A 131 2.14 27.69 -13.13
CA GLY A 131 1.61 28.45 -11.99
C GLY A 131 0.76 27.63 -11.01
N LEU A 132 0.88 26.31 -10.99
CA LEU A 132 0.06 25.43 -10.16
C LEU A 132 0.51 25.33 -8.69
N ASN A 133 1.61 26.00 -8.30
CA ASN A 133 2.15 25.90 -6.94
C ASN A 133 1.14 26.26 -5.85
N ASP A 134 0.47 27.42 -5.99
CA ASP A 134 -0.47 27.90 -4.97
C ASP A 134 -1.71 27.02 -4.89
N TYR A 135 -2.20 26.54 -6.03
CA TYR A 135 -3.33 25.60 -6.08
C TYR A 135 -2.99 24.30 -5.37
N VAL A 136 -1.88 23.65 -5.72
CA VAL A 136 -1.47 22.40 -5.10
C VAL A 136 -1.24 22.59 -3.59
N LYS A 137 -0.55 23.67 -3.19
CA LYS A 137 -0.26 23.96 -1.79
C LYS A 137 -1.53 24.22 -0.98
N SER A 138 -2.46 25.02 -1.51
CA SER A 138 -3.71 25.33 -0.79
C SER A 138 -4.64 24.13 -0.68
N THR A 139 -4.69 23.27 -1.72
CA THR A 139 -5.59 22.12 -1.76
C THR A 139 -5.05 20.91 -1.00
N THR A 140 -3.76 20.64 -1.12
CA THR A 140 -3.15 19.39 -0.60
C THR A 140 -2.20 19.61 0.58
N GLY A 141 -1.81 20.85 0.88
CA GLY A 141 -0.76 21.18 1.84
C GLY A 141 0.66 20.85 1.37
N LEU A 142 0.83 20.33 0.15
CA LEU A 142 2.11 19.86 -0.38
C LEU A 142 2.72 20.86 -1.38
N LEU A 143 4.02 20.70 -1.59
CA LEU A 143 4.72 21.32 -2.73
C LEU A 143 4.64 20.37 -3.94
N ILE A 144 4.79 20.92 -5.15
CA ILE A 144 4.95 20.09 -6.35
C ILE A 144 6.37 19.49 -6.33
N ASP A 145 6.46 18.19 -6.10
CA ASP A 145 7.73 17.45 -6.07
C ASP A 145 7.55 16.00 -6.52
N ALA A 146 8.59 15.46 -7.17
CA ALA A 146 8.66 14.05 -7.59
C ALA A 146 8.56 13.05 -6.43
N TYR A 147 8.69 13.50 -5.21
CA TYR A 147 8.52 12.72 -3.99
C TYR A 147 7.12 12.09 -3.91
N PHE A 148 6.07 12.83 -4.27
CA PHE A 148 4.67 12.46 -4.09
C PHE A 148 4.11 11.62 -5.23
N SER A 149 2.96 10.95 -4.99
CA SER A 149 2.42 9.92 -5.89
C SER A 149 1.88 10.46 -7.21
N GLY A 150 1.25 11.65 -7.22
CA GLY A 150 0.49 12.15 -8.37
C GLY A 150 1.28 12.18 -9.68
N THR A 151 2.52 12.71 -9.66
CA THR A 151 3.36 12.76 -10.86
C THR A 151 3.84 11.38 -11.30
N LYS A 152 4.00 10.41 -10.38
CA LYS A 152 4.37 9.04 -10.69
C LYS A 152 3.24 8.30 -11.41
N ILE A 153 1.99 8.53 -10.97
CA ILE A 153 0.80 7.98 -11.66
C ILE A 153 0.75 8.50 -13.08
N LYS A 154 0.85 9.83 -13.26
CA LYS A 154 0.88 10.45 -14.57
C LYS A 154 1.98 9.84 -15.45
N TRP A 155 3.18 9.68 -14.91
CA TRP A 155 4.29 9.07 -15.63
C TRP A 155 3.97 7.64 -16.10
N ILE A 156 3.41 6.79 -15.23
CA ILE A 156 3.01 5.42 -15.59
C ILE A 156 1.98 5.45 -16.72
N LEU A 157 0.95 6.29 -16.62
CA LEU A 157 -0.10 6.39 -17.63
C LEU A 157 0.40 6.91 -18.98
N ASP A 158 1.48 7.68 -19.00
CA ASP A 158 2.04 8.26 -20.23
C ASP A 158 3.10 7.36 -20.88
N HIS A 159 3.74 6.43 -20.12
CA HIS A 159 4.87 5.63 -20.61
C HIS A 159 4.58 4.14 -20.73
N VAL A 160 3.54 3.64 -20.07
CA VAL A 160 3.11 2.25 -20.25
C VAL A 160 2.07 2.20 -21.35
N GLU A 161 2.35 1.41 -22.39
CA GLU A 161 1.48 1.28 -23.57
C GLU A 161 0.05 0.88 -23.17
N GLY A 162 -0.94 1.62 -23.63
CA GLY A 162 -2.37 1.38 -23.38
C GLY A 162 -2.85 1.70 -21.96
N ALA A 163 -1.95 2.13 -21.04
CA ALA A 163 -2.33 2.37 -19.64
C ALA A 163 -3.34 3.52 -19.49
N ARG A 164 -3.20 4.59 -20.27
CA ARG A 164 -4.12 5.73 -20.20
C ARG A 164 -5.53 5.34 -20.63
N GLU A 165 -5.65 4.65 -21.73
CA GLU A 165 -6.93 4.17 -22.25
C GLU A 165 -7.59 3.17 -21.30
N GLN A 166 -6.81 2.28 -20.66
CA GLN A 166 -7.30 1.37 -19.65
C GLN A 166 -7.79 2.13 -18.39
N ALA A 167 -7.07 3.17 -17.97
CA ALA A 167 -7.49 4.01 -16.86
C ALA A 167 -8.79 4.76 -17.15
N GLU A 168 -8.94 5.32 -18.37
CA GLU A 168 -10.17 6.00 -18.82
C GLU A 168 -11.38 5.05 -18.86
N ARG A 169 -11.17 3.76 -19.17
CA ARG A 169 -12.21 2.74 -19.09
C ARG A 169 -12.48 2.23 -17.68
N GLY A 170 -11.72 2.71 -16.66
CA GLY A 170 -11.86 2.27 -15.27
C GLY A 170 -11.35 0.86 -15.00
N GLU A 171 -10.42 0.36 -15.82
CA GLU A 171 -9.85 -0.98 -15.73
C GLU A 171 -8.62 -1.02 -14.80
N LEU A 172 -8.05 0.12 -14.47
CA LEU A 172 -6.90 0.24 -13.57
C LEU A 172 -7.30 0.73 -12.18
N LEU A 173 -6.56 0.29 -11.20
CA LEU A 173 -6.54 0.81 -9.85
C LEU A 173 -5.15 1.35 -9.52
N PHE A 174 -5.11 2.32 -8.64
CA PHE A 174 -3.88 2.87 -8.10
C PHE A 174 -3.91 2.79 -6.57
N GLY A 175 -2.74 2.69 -5.96
CA GLY A 175 -2.60 2.82 -4.51
C GLY A 175 -1.16 3.09 -4.08
N THR A 176 -1.04 3.57 -2.86
CA THR A 176 0.16 3.44 -2.05
C THR A 176 0.26 2.01 -1.53
N ILE A 177 1.36 1.65 -0.87
CA ILE A 177 1.62 0.24 -0.53
C ILE A 177 0.59 -0.33 0.45
N ASP A 178 -0.02 0.48 1.32
CA ASP A 178 -1.15 0.07 2.17
C ASP A 178 -2.32 -0.45 1.33
N SER A 179 -2.76 0.31 0.33
CA SER A 179 -3.84 -0.09 -0.59
C SER A 179 -3.49 -1.36 -1.36
N TRP A 180 -2.25 -1.47 -1.84
CA TRP A 180 -1.75 -2.66 -2.54
C TRP A 180 -1.81 -3.90 -1.65
N LEU A 181 -1.35 -3.80 -0.40
CA LEU A 181 -1.40 -4.91 0.55
C LEU A 181 -2.84 -5.27 0.93
N ILE A 182 -3.70 -4.27 1.24
CA ILE A 182 -5.10 -4.51 1.59
C ILE A 182 -5.83 -5.20 0.43
N TRP A 183 -5.65 -4.70 -0.81
CA TRP A 183 -6.23 -5.31 -2.00
C TRP A 183 -5.88 -6.79 -2.10
N ASN A 184 -4.61 -7.14 -2.00
CA ASN A 184 -4.15 -8.53 -2.12
C ASN A 184 -4.58 -9.39 -0.91
N LEU A 185 -4.45 -8.90 0.31
CA LEU A 185 -4.85 -9.62 1.52
C LEU A 185 -6.36 -9.86 1.62
N THR A 186 -7.16 -9.05 0.91
CA THR A 186 -8.62 -9.22 0.84
C THR A 186 -9.09 -9.91 -0.45
N ASN A 187 -8.15 -10.41 -1.26
CA ASN A 187 -8.44 -11.05 -2.54
C ASN A 187 -9.29 -10.16 -3.47
N GLY A 188 -8.87 -8.90 -3.62
CA GLY A 188 -9.51 -7.91 -4.51
C GLY A 188 -10.83 -7.32 -4.00
N LYS A 189 -11.24 -7.60 -2.77
CA LYS A 189 -12.54 -7.15 -2.25
C LYS A 189 -12.53 -5.74 -1.67
N VAL A 190 -11.39 -5.25 -1.21
CA VAL A 190 -11.28 -3.96 -0.52
C VAL A 190 -10.18 -3.12 -1.16
N HIS A 191 -10.54 -1.93 -1.64
CA HIS A 191 -9.63 -0.93 -2.17
C HIS A 191 -9.80 0.36 -1.36
N VAL A 192 -8.94 0.56 -0.38
CA VAL A 192 -8.99 1.70 0.56
C VAL A 192 -7.58 2.16 0.90
N THR A 193 -7.50 3.36 1.43
CA THR A 193 -6.32 3.93 2.06
C THR A 193 -6.74 4.70 3.31
N ASP A 194 -5.78 5.24 4.06
CA ASP A 194 -6.01 6.14 5.17
C ASP A 194 -5.61 7.59 4.85
N TYR A 195 -5.95 8.52 5.73
CA TYR A 195 -5.61 9.93 5.56
C TYR A 195 -4.10 10.19 5.54
N SER A 196 -3.30 9.41 6.27
CA SER A 196 -1.86 9.60 6.36
C SER A 196 -1.12 9.16 5.09
N ASN A 197 -1.69 8.26 4.32
CA ASN A 197 -1.23 7.90 2.97
C ASN A 197 -1.86 8.82 1.90
N ALA A 198 -3.18 9.04 1.95
CA ALA A 198 -3.89 9.87 0.97
C ALA A 198 -3.32 11.29 0.87
N CYS A 199 -3.03 11.94 2.01
CA CYS A 199 -2.47 13.30 2.04
C CYS A 199 -1.05 13.40 1.44
N ARG A 200 -0.40 12.27 1.12
CA ARG A 200 0.93 12.22 0.50
C ARG A 200 0.89 11.97 -1.01
N THR A 201 -0.29 11.98 -1.61
CA THR A 201 -0.45 11.64 -3.03
C THR A 201 -0.46 12.85 -3.98
N MET A 202 -0.64 14.07 -3.50
CA MET A 202 -1.04 15.28 -4.26
C MET A 202 -2.42 15.16 -4.92
N LEU A 203 -3.22 14.15 -4.56
CA LEU A 203 -4.56 13.89 -5.12
C LEU A 203 -5.66 13.99 -4.05
N PHE A 204 -5.31 14.41 -2.86
CA PHE A 204 -6.23 14.48 -1.72
C PHE A 204 -6.38 15.92 -1.25
N ASP A 205 -7.64 16.39 -1.22
CA ASP A 205 -8.00 17.70 -0.69
C ASP A 205 -8.08 17.60 0.84
N ILE A 206 -7.23 18.37 1.54
CA ILE A 206 -7.14 18.31 3.00
C ILE A 206 -8.27 19.09 3.71
N ASP A 207 -8.89 20.05 3.04
CA ASP A 207 -10.01 20.83 3.58
C ASP A 207 -11.36 20.13 3.35
N LYS A 208 -11.49 19.45 2.23
CA LYS A 208 -12.63 18.62 1.87
C LYS A 208 -12.12 17.19 1.69
N PRO A 209 -12.16 16.34 2.73
CA PRO A 209 -11.50 15.03 2.69
C PRO A 209 -12.14 14.10 1.65
N VAL A 210 -11.93 14.42 0.39
CA VAL A 210 -12.30 13.63 -0.78
C VAL A 210 -11.03 13.29 -1.57
N SER A 211 -10.96 12.05 -2.03
CA SER A 211 -9.90 11.63 -2.93
C SER A 211 -10.38 11.81 -4.38
N TYR A 212 -9.59 12.46 -5.20
CA TYR A 212 -9.83 12.57 -6.64
C TYR A 212 -9.32 11.34 -7.41
N THR A 213 -9.14 10.22 -6.75
CA THR A 213 -8.65 8.97 -7.38
C THR A 213 -9.60 8.40 -8.43
N HIS A 214 -10.86 8.85 -8.46
CA HIS A 214 -11.83 8.51 -9.50
C HIS A 214 -11.76 9.42 -10.73
N LEU A 215 -10.91 10.45 -10.70
CA LEU A 215 -10.67 11.34 -11.84
C LEU A 215 -9.47 10.88 -12.66
#